data_6a94b91f55033e8200eb82f8c11208a2
#
_entry.id   6a94b91f55033e8200eb82f8c11208a2
#
_cell.length_a   1.000
_cell.length_b   1.000
_cell.length_c   1.000
_cell.angle_alpha   90.00
_cell.angle_beta   90.00
_cell.angle_gamma   90.00
#
_symmetry.space_group_name_H-M   'P 1'
#
loop_
_entity.id
_entity.type
_entity.pdbx_description
1 polymer ?
#
loop_
_entity_poly.entity_id
_entity_poly.type
_entity_poly.pdbx_seq_one_letter_code
_entity_poly.pdbx_strand_id
1 'polypeptide(L)'
;MKNKSLAILSPLCLALYAAGAHAALEPFSFKASETIKHESNVNHEPDQFRNADWISNTEFLAALDQALGRSKLLADAGVNYNAYKKEDSLNSWGYHAGAELDWETIGDLNGAFGADTSRRRYIQGVTSDEIVFPNQPTPTPVTELNMQTDHHVFGRIRLGGPSRWQLFAGGDASRRSFSASNFHSNDERQWSANAGTRYATSPDLVFGLVGNYMRGEFPHVTVGSFGGVPIEVASKFRTRSVDGTVQLQASGSSMLDASVGYTTQTSDALAKEVKFVNGSMNWTWTPPSHFTVKVGLKRSSDVDTTTTAVNNGVRYSNNLNGPSINNLALLNVTYALTAKVNLDASASYSHRKYADVSVFDTGLGQNVLVDGTVRTTSFFLSAHYQPTRTTDLTCGAGREVRHGDATFAAFSYADNTVRCVAAIRFE
;
A
#
# COMPACT_ATOMS: atom_id res chain seq x y z
N MET A 1 -37.63 -12.58 13.22
CA MET A 1 -36.26 -12.36 13.74
C MET A 1 -35.60 -13.72 13.83
N LYS A 2 -34.73 -14.08 12.87
CA LYS A 2 -34.01 -15.37 12.89
C LYS A 2 -32.63 -15.10 13.47
N ASN A 3 -32.30 -15.77 14.57
CA ASN A 3 -30.99 -15.70 15.23
C ASN A 3 -29.87 -16.22 14.29
N LYS A 4 -29.08 -15.31 13.72
CA LYS A 4 -27.89 -15.63 12.92
C LYS A 4 -26.56 -15.53 13.73
N SER A 5 -26.64 -15.64 15.04
CA SER A 5 -25.51 -15.29 15.94
C SER A 5 -24.53 -16.42 16.29
N LEU A 6 -24.57 -17.59 15.61
CA LEU A 6 -23.72 -18.74 16.02
C LEU A 6 -22.73 -19.24 14.96
N ALA A 7 -22.60 -18.61 13.80
CA ALA A 7 -21.76 -19.14 12.72
C ALA A 7 -20.32 -18.60 12.66
N ILE A 8 -19.95 -17.64 13.51
CA ILE A 8 -18.65 -16.93 13.42
C ILE A 8 -17.50 -17.65 14.13
N LEU A 9 -17.80 -18.61 15.01
CA LEU A 9 -16.77 -19.32 15.82
C LEU A 9 -16.34 -20.68 15.27
N SER A 10 -16.93 -21.16 14.19
CA SER A 10 -16.73 -22.55 13.73
C SER A 10 -15.42 -22.84 12.96
N PRO A 11 -14.78 -21.93 12.18
CA PRO A 11 -13.57 -22.30 11.46
C PRO A 11 -12.31 -22.44 12.34
N LEU A 12 -12.21 -21.64 13.39
CA LEU A 12 -11.06 -21.69 14.30
C LEU A 12 -11.04 -23.01 15.12
N CYS A 13 -12.21 -23.53 15.49
CA CYS A 13 -12.33 -24.80 16.20
C CYS A 13 -11.96 -26.01 15.33
N LEU A 14 -12.19 -25.97 14.02
CA LEU A 14 -11.78 -27.02 13.09
C LEU A 14 -10.27 -27.03 12.83
N ALA A 15 -9.62 -25.87 12.81
CA ALA A 15 -8.18 -25.75 12.67
C ALA A 15 -7.43 -26.27 13.91
N LEU A 16 -8.01 -26.14 15.09
CA LEU A 16 -7.46 -26.70 16.34
C LEU A 16 -7.44 -28.23 16.39
N TYR A 17 -8.35 -28.92 15.68
CA TYR A 17 -8.39 -30.38 15.62
C TYR A 17 -7.37 -30.98 14.65
N ALA A 18 -6.92 -30.25 13.64
CA ALA A 18 -5.91 -30.70 12.68
C ALA A 18 -4.46 -30.63 13.21
N ALA A 19 -4.25 -29.99 14.35
CA ALA A 19 -2.93 -29.76 14.96
C ALA A 19 -2.24 -31.01 15.57
N GLY A 20 -2.80 -32.20 15.39
CA GLY A 20 -2.28 -33.44 15.99
C GLY A 20 -1.23 -34.20 15.17
N ALA A 21 -0.86 -33.80 13.99
CA ALA A 21 0.11 -34.49 13.13
C ALA A 21 1.41 -33.68 13.00
N HIS A 22 2.26 -33.74 14.03
CA HIS A 22 3.61 -33.20 13.96
C HIS A 22 4.55 -34.15 13.20
N ALA A 23 4.63 -34.04 11.89
CA ALA A 23 5.85 -34.35 11.16
C ALA A 23 6.52 -33.01 10.87
N ALA A 24 7.82 -32.88 11.08
CA ALA A 24 8.57 -31.67 10.72
C ALA A 24 8.28 -31.35 9.22
N LEU A 25 7.54 -30.28 8.98
CA LEU A 25 7.11 -29.85 7.63
C LEU A 25 8.15 -28.90 6.99
N GLU A 26 9.37 -28.84 7.55
CA GLU A 26 10.44 -28.10 6.88
C GLU A 26 10.59 -28.60 5.41
N PRO A 27 10.54 -27.72 4.44
CA PRO A 27 10.67 -26.27 4.44
C PRO A 27 9.34 -25.49 4.43
N PHE A 28 8.23 -26.10 4.73
CA PHE A 28 6.89 -25.49 4.69
C PHE A 28 6.47 -24.97 6.06
N SER A 29 5.78 -23.85 6.08
CA SER A 29 5.06 -23.36 7.25
C SER A 29 3.63 -22.98 6.89
N PHE A 30 2.70 -23.16 7.83
CA PHE A 30 1.30 -22.80 7.66
C PHE A 30 0.87 -21.88 8.80
N LYS A 31 -0.01 -20.93 8.48
CA LYS A 31 -0.61 -20.02 9.46
C LYS A 31 -2.11 -19.93 9.23
N ALA A 32 -2.86 -20.07 10.31
CA ALA A 32 -4.29 -19.70 10.33
C ALA A 32 -4.47 -18.51 11.25
N SER A 33 -5.22 -17.53 10.85
CA SER A 33 -5.52 -16.36 11.67
C SER A 33 -6.96 -15.90 11.55
N GLU A 34 -7.48 -15.35 12.64
CA GLU A 34 -8.77 -14.70 12.73
C GLU A 34 -8.58 -13.28 13.26
N THR A 35 -9.11 -12.31 12.53
CA THR A 35 -9.12 -10.90 12.91
C THR A 35 -10.55 -10.45 13.14
N ILE A 36 -10.84 -9.97 14.32
CA ILE A 36 -12.07 -9.25 14.61
C ILE A 36 -11.74 -7.76 14.68
N LYS A 37 -12.40 -6.97 13.83
CA LYS A 37 -12.16 -5.53 13.70
C LYS A 37 -13.47 -4.77 13.77
N HIS A 38 -13.47 -3.65 14.49
CA HIS A 38 -14.52 -2.64 14.44
C HIS A 38 -13.95 -1.38 13.80
N GLU A 39 -14.59 -0.88 12.77
CA GLU A 39 -14.33 0.41 12.15
C GLU A 39 -15.54 1.31 12.33
N SER A 40 -15.29 2.54 12.74
CA SER A 40 -16.35 3.53 12.90
C SER A 40 -16.78 4.16 11.58
N ASN A 41 -16.00 3.94 10.51
CA ASN A 41 -16.22 4.45 9.18
C ASN A 41 -15.64 3.50 8.13
N VAL A 42 -16.34 2.39 7.87
CA VAL A 42 -15.87 1.26 7.08
C VAL A 42 -15.58 1.59 5.60
N ASN A 43 -16.15 2.66 5.09
CA ASN A 43 -15.99 3.13 3.72
C ASN A 43 -15.14 4.42 3.63
N HIS A 44 -14.65 4.96 4.75
CA HIS A 44 -13.91 6.24 4.83
C HIS A 44 -14.68 7.42 4.22
N GLU A 45 -15.98 7.46 4.48
CA GLU A 45 -16.88 8.50 3.99
C GLU A 45 -16.87 9.74 4.89
N PRO A 46 -17.30 10.93 4.39
CA PRO A 46 -17.51 12.11 5.21
C PRO A 46 -18.43 11.80 6.40
N ASP A 47 -18.26 12.54 7.49
CA ASP A 47 -18.96 12.27 8.75
C ASP A 47 -20.48 12.13 8.62
N GLN A 48 -21.09 12.82 7.66
CA GLN A 48 -22.55 12.75 7.39
C GLN A 48 -23.00 11.41 6.79
N PHE A 49 -22.09 10.63 6.17
CA PHE A 49 -22.36 9.32 5.57
C PHE A 49 -21.65 8.18 6.30
N ARG A 50 -21.08 8.47 7.44
CA ARG A 50 -20.28 7.55 8.24
C ARG A 50 -21.04 6.28 8.60
N ASN A 51 -20.49 5.14 8.28
CA ASN A 51 -21.07 3.84 8.58
C ASN A 51 -20.09 2.98 9.38
N ALA A 52 -20.53 2.54 10.56
CA ALA A 52 -19.72 1.71 11.45
C ALA A 52 -20.09 0.24 11.33
N ASP A 53 -19.09 -0.64 11.24
CA ASP A 53 -19.30 -2.08 11.17
C ASP A 53 -18.28 -2.89 11.95
N TRP A 54 -18.66 -4.15 12.24
CA TRP A 54 -17.77 -5.20 12.72
C TRP A 54 -17.40 -6.11 11.55
N ILE A 55 -16.11 -6.39 11.43
CA ILE A 55 -15.54 -7.17 10.35
C ILE A 55 -14.81 -8.36 10.95
N SER A 56 -15.12 -9.56 10.49
CA SER A 56 -14.34 -10.77 10.73
C SER A 56 -13.54 -11.06 9.48
N ASN A 57 -12.23 -11.27 9.64
CA ASN A 57 -11.33 -11.69 8.56
C ASN A 57 -10.66 -13.00 8.97
N THR A 58 -10.99 -14.08 8.27
CA THR A 58 -10.33 -15.38 8.43
C THR A 58 -9.31 -15.54 7.32
N GLU A 59 -8.07 -15.86 7.68
CA GLU A 59 -6.95 -16.02 6.74
C GLU A 59 -6.24 -17.34 6.94
N PHE A 60 -5.87 -17.98 5.83
CA PHE A 60 -4.97 -19.12 5.76
C PHE A 60 -3.78 -18.79 4.86
N LEU A 61 -2.58 -19.02 5.36
CA LEU A 61 -1.32 -18.78 4.67
C LEU A 61 -0.48 -20.05 4.69
N ALA A 62 0.10 -20.39 3.54
CA ALA A 62 1.17 -21.38 3.39
C ALA A 62 2.42 -20.66 2.89
N ALA A 63 3.58 -20.98 3.44
CA ALA A 63 4.85 -20.45 2.99
C ALA A 63 5.89 -21.56 2.85
N LEU A 64 6.80 -21.36 1.90
CA LEU A 64 7.94 -22.22 1.58
C LEU A 64 9.22 -21.42 1.73
N ASP A 65 10.18 -21.96 2.47
CA ASP A 65 11.53 -21.41 2.61
C ASP A 65 12.53 -22.52 2.33
N GLN A 66 12.96 -22.65 1.07
CA GLN A 66 13.80 -23.76 0.62
C GLN A 66 15.18 -23.27 0.21
N ALA A 67 16.20 -23.72 0.91
CA ALA A 67 17.58 -23.55 0.49
C ALA A 67 17.92 -24.49 -0.68
N LEU A 68 18.49 -23.96 -1.76
CA LEU A 68 18.92 -24.65 -2.98
C LEU A 68 20.42 -24.42 -3.19
N GLY A 69 21.24 -24.97 -2.34
CA GLY A 69 22.69 -24.71 -2.33
C GLY A 69 22.98 -23.27 -1.89
N ARG A 70 23.49 -22.42 -2.81
CA ARG A 70 23.72 -20.99 -2.59
C ARG A 70 22.50 -20.14 -2.91
N SER A 71 21.50 -20.71 -3.53
CA SER A 71 20.24 -20.06 -3.86
C SER A 71 19.20 -20.37 -2.82
N LYS A 72 18.18 -19.53 -2.75
CA LYS A 72 17.06 -19.66 -1.81
C LYS A 72 15.75 -19.42 -2.55
N LEU A 73 14.85 -20.38 -2.50
CA LEU A 73 13.49 -20.23 -2.99
C LEU A 73 12.55 -19.87 -1.85
N LEU A 74 11.92 -18.73 -1.96
CA LEU A 74 10.86 -18.28 -1.08
C LEU A 74 9.56 -18.28 -1.86
N ALA A 75 8.50 -18.85 -1.30
CA ALA A 75 7.17 -18.75 -1.88
C ALA A 75 6.12 -18.66 -0.78
N ASP A 76 5.04 -17.97 -1.05
CA ASP A 76 3.89 -17.90 -0.16
C ASP A 76 2.59 -17.88 -0.96
N ALA A 77 1.52 -18.39 -0.34
CA ALA A 77 0.18 -18.30 -0.86
C ALA A 77 -0.81 -18.22 0.29
N GLY A 78 -1.76 -17.32 0.18
CA GLY A 78 -2.78 -17.13 1.19
C GLY A 78 -4.14 -16.79 0.61
N VAL A 79 -5.17 -17.16 1.34
CA VAL A 79 -6.55 -16.80 1.04
C VAL A 79 -7.19 -16.23 2.29
N ASN A 80 -8.01 -15.21 2.12
CA ASN A 80 -8.75 -14.62 3.23
C ASN A 80 -10.20 -14.34 2.86
N TYR A 81 -11.06 -14.37 3.85
CA TYR A 81 -12.47 -14.01 3.73
C TYR A 81 -12.84 -12.92 4.72
N ASN A 82 -13.39 -11.83 4.21
CA ASN A 82 -13.92 -10.73 5.01
C ASN A 82 -15.42 -10.84 5.10
N ALA A 83 -15.97 -10.92 6.31
CA ALA A 83 -17.39 -10.93 6.60
C ALA A 83 -17.77 -9.67 7.37
N TYR A 84 -18.70 -8.90 6.84
CA TYR A 84 -19.23 -7.67 7.42
C TYR A 84 -20.55 -7.97 8.12
N LYS A 85 -20.76 -7.43 9.32
CA LYS A 85 -21.94 -7.72 10.13
C LYS A 85 -23.18 -7.01 9.62
N LYS A 86 -23.05 -5.76 9.13
CA LYS A 86 -24.17 -4.93 8.63
C LYS A 86 -24.15 -4.84 7.12
N GLU A 87 -22.97 -4.62 6.54
CA GLU A 87 -22.76 -4.41 5.12
C GLU A 87 -22.46 -5.73 4.40
N ASP A 88 -23.42 -6.66 4.38
CA ASP A 88 -23.27 -7.99 3.75
C ASP A 88 -22.78 -7.91 2.29
N SER A 89 -23.10 -6.82 1.59
CA SER A 89 -22.68 -6.56 0.20
C SER A 89 -21.17 -6.41 0.06
N LEU A 90 -20.45 -6.13 1.14
CA LEU A 90 -19.00 -5.97 1.19
C LEU A 90 -18.25 -7.27 1.52
N ASN A 91 -18.99 -8.36 1.77
CA ASN A 91 -18.38 -9.67 1.99
C ASN A 91 -17.53 -10.06 0.78
N SER A 92 -16.29 -10.47 1.01
CA SER A 92 -15.35 -10.66 -0.08
C SER A 92 -14.26 -11.66 0.23
N TRP A 93 -13.85 -12.39 -0.82
CA TRP A 93 -12.66 -13.22 -0.82
C TRP A 93 -11.46 -12.42 -1.35
N GLY A 94 -10.36 -12.49 -0.62
CA GLY A 94 -9.06 -12.03 -1.07
C GLY A 94 -8.08 -13.19 -1.19
N TYR A 95 -6.98 -12.96 -1.89
CA TYR A 95 -5.84 -13.87 -1.97
C TYR A 95 -4.54 -13.11 -2.19
N HIS A 96 -3.44 -13.75 -1.86
CA HIS A 96 -2.12 -13.39 -2.32
C HIS A 96 -1.34 -14.66 -2.65
N ALA A 97 -0.42 -14.56 -3.58
CA ALA A 97 0.56 -15.60 -3.87
C ALA A 97 1.81 -14.93 -4.43
N GLY A 98 2.96 -15.42 -4.02
CA GLY A 98 4.26 -14.91 -4.45
C GLY A 98 5.31 -16.00 -4.47
N ALA A 99 6.32 -15.80 -5.31
CA ALA A 99 7.54 -16.60 -5.32
C ALA A 99 8.74 -15.74 -5.69
N GLU A 100 9.85 -15.92 -4.98
CA GLU A 100 11.14 -15.27 -5.23
C GLU A 100 12.24 -16.29 -5.17
N LEU A 101 13.12 -16.28 -6.17
CA LEU A 101 14.37 -17.01 -6.16
C LEU A 101 15.53 -16.04 -5.98
N ASP A 102 16.15 -16.08 -4.80
CA ASP A 102 17.45 -15.47 -4.56
C ASP A 102 18.53 -16.43 -5.04
N TRP A 103 19.47 -15.95 -5.85
CA TRP A 103 20.55 -16.75 -6.41
C TRP A 103 21.91 -16.06 -6.25
N GLU A 104 22.92 -16.88 -6.02
CA GLU A 104 24.29 -16.43 -5.87
C GLU A 104 25.22 -17.38 -6.65
N THR A 105 26.17 -16.81 -7.38
CA THR A 105 27.23 -17.56 -8.06
C THR A 105 28.47 -17.73 -7.16
N ILE A 106 29.46 -18.47 -7.62
CA ILE A 106 30.76 -18.62 -6.95
C ILE A 106 31.53 -17.30 -6.97
N GLY A 107 31.28 -16.42 -7.96
CA GLY A 107 31.81 -15.07 -8.00
C GLY A 107 30.92 -14.08 -7.29
N ASP A 108 31.29 -12.81 -7.37
CA ASP A 108 30.56 -11.70 -6.73
C ASP A 108 29.24 -11.32 -7.45
N LEU A 109 28.70 -12.21 -8.28
CA LEU A 109 27.43 -12.00 -8.99
C LEU A 109 26.30 -12.69 -8.26
N ASN A 110 25.30 -11.93 -7.86
CA ASN A 110 24.08 -12.42 -7.24
C ASN A 110 22.87 -11.64 -7.76
N GLY A 111 21.69 -12.14 -7.47
CA GLY A 111 20.47 -11.49 -7.87
C GLY A 111 19.24 -12.18 -7.31
N ALA A 112 18.09 -11.64 -7.68
CA ALA A 112 16.81 -12.24 -7.39
C ALA A 112 15.86 -12.01 -8.57
N PHE A 113 14.91 -12.90 -8.74
CA PHE A 113 13.74 -12.67 -9.57
C PHE A 113 12.51 -13.30 -8.92
N GLY A 114 11.38 -12.67 -9.14
CA GLY A 114 10.15 -13.13 -8.51
C GLY A 114 8.92 -12.55 -9.18
N ALA A 115 7.79 -13.09 -8.75
CA ALA A 115 6.47 -12.61 -9.13
C ALA A 115 5.52 -12.73 -7.96
N ASP A 116 4.59 -11.79 -7.86
CA ASP A 116 3.52 -11.83 -6.89
C ASP A 116 2.19 -11.39 -7.50
N THR A 117 1.12 -11.87 -6.90
CA THR A 117 -0.25 -11.46 -7.21
C THR A 117 -1.06 -11.36 -5.94
N SER A 118 -1.93 -10.35 -5.88
CA SER A 118 -2.85 -10.20 -4.77
C SER A 118 -4.19 -9.65 -5.23
N ARG A 119 -5.25 -10.05 -4.50
CA ARG A 119 -6.58 -9.51 -4.65
C ARG A 119 -7.14 -9.13 -3.29
N ARG A 120 -7.56 -7.89 -3.15
CA ARG A 120 -8.08 -7.34 -1.89
C ARG A 120 -9.23 -6.39 -2.16
N ARG A 121 -10.07 -6.19 -1.17
CA ARG A 121 -11.06 -5.12 -1.24
C ARG A 121 -10.35 -3.77 -1.31
N TYR A 122 -10.75 -2.97 -2.27
CA TYR A 122 -10.39 -1.56 -2.34
C TYR A 122 -11.40 -0.75 -1.53
N ILE A 123 -10.92 -0.08 -0.49
CA ILE A 123 -11.77 0.80 0.32
C ILE A 123 -11.89 2.10 -0.44
N GLN A 124 -13.11 2.33 -0.87
CA GLN A 124 -13.40 3.52 -1.63
C GLN A 124 -13.56 4.67 -0.66
N GLY A 125 -13.14 5.08 0.25
CA GLY A 125 -13.53 6.39 0.80
C GLY A 125 -14.34 7.15 -0.26
N VAL A 126 -15.21 8.04 0.01
CA VAL A 126 -15.89 8.87 -1.01
C VAL A 126 -14.88 9.09 -2.12
N THR A 127 -15.22 8.57 -3.28
CA THR A 127 -14.30 8.42 -4.41
C THR A 127 -13.41 9.61 -4.44
N SER A 128 -12.22 9.37 -4.22
CA SER A 128 -11.25 10.25 -3.64
C SER A 128 -11.07 11.59 -4.36
N ASP A 129 -11.80 11.91 -5.36
CA ASP A 129 -11.48 13.05 -6.20
C ASP A 129 -12.72 13.84 -6.62
N GLU A 130 -13.80 13.73 -5.86
CA GLU A 130 -14.95 14.57 -6.11
C GLU A 130 -14.73 15.99 -5.58
N ILE A 131 -14.45 16.89 -6.49
CA ILE A 131 -14.44 18.32 -6.20
C ILE A 131 -15.89 18.76 -6.04
N VAL A 132 -16.28 19.08 -4.83
CA VAL A 132 -17.60 19.63 -4.53
C VAL A 132 -17.55 21.12 -4.81
N PHE A 133 -18.14 21.55 -5.92
CA PHE A 133 -18.37 22.98 -6.16
C PHE A 133 -19.46 23.50 -5.20
N PRO A 134 -19.30 24.72 -4.66
CA PRO A 134 -20.37 25.37 -3.89
C PRO A 134 -21.67 25.37 -4.69
N ASN A 135 -22.77 24.87 -4.10
CA ASN A 135 -24.13 24.76 -4.69
C ASN A 135 -24.40 23.54 -5.58
N GLN A 136 -23.57 22.51 -5.58
CA GLN A 136 -23.93 21.23 -6.20
C GLN A 136 -24.51 20.26 -5.16
N PRO A 137 -25.46 19.36 -5.56
CA PRO A 137 -25.99 18.36 -4.65
C PRO A 137 -24.85 17.42 -4.18
N THR A 138 -24.91 17.06 -2.90
CA THR A 138 -23.95 16.14 -2.28
C THR A 138 -23.89 14.81 -3.03
N PRO A 139 -22.71 14.27 -3.31
CA PRO A 139 -22.55 12.99 -3.97
C PRO A 139 -23.21 11.87 -3.18
N THR A 140 -23.78 10.92 -3.91
CA THR A 140 -24.30 9.70 -3.30
C THR A 140 -23.14 8.74 -3.04
N PRO A 141 -22.99 8.19 -1.82
CA PRO A 141 -21.97 7.20 -1.53
C PRO A 141 -22.10 6.00 -2.49
N VAL A 142 -20.96 5.58 -3.08
CA VAL A 142 -20.91 4.39 -3.90
C VAL A 142 -20.62 3.18 -3.00
N THR A 143 -21.63 2.40 -2.70
CA THR A 143 -21.55 1.20 -1.82
C THR A 143 -21.25 -0.09 -2.58
N GLU A 144 -20.77 0.00 -3.82
CA GLU A 144 -20.46 -1.18 -4.63
C GLU A 144 -19.16 -1.83 -4.15
N LEU A 145 -19.16 -3.16 -4.05
CA LEU A 145 -17.94 -3.91 -3.75
C LEU A 145 -16.92 -3.76 -4.88
N ASN A 146 -15.80 -3.15 -4.58
CA ASN A 146 -14.70 -3.01 -5.51
C ASN A 146 -13.48 -3.81 -5.04
N MET A 147 -13.01 -4.72 -5.90
CA MET A 147 -11.83 -5.54 -5.64
C MET A 147 -10.67 -5.05 -6.51
N GLN A 148 -9.56 -4.74 -5.86
CA GLN A 148 -8.30 -4.45 -6.52
C GLN A 148 -7.51 -5.74 -6.69
N THR A 149 -7.03 -5.99 -7.90
CA THR A 149 -6.11 -7.08 -8.23
C THR A 149 -4.79 -6.48 -8.71
N ASP A 150 -3.71 -6.84 -8.05
CA ASP A 150 -2.35 -6.44 -8.39
C ASP A 150 -1.58 -7.66 -8.88
N HIS A 151 -0.81 -7.51 -9.96
CA HIS A 151 0.18 -8.47 -10.44
C HIS A 151 1.51 -7.75 -10.56
N HIS A 152 2.58 -8.36 -10.10
CA HIS A 152 3.91 -7.78 -10.13
C HIS A 152 4.94 -8.85 -10.46
N VAL A 153 5.93 -8.50 -11.28
CA VAL A 153 7.11 -9.32 -11.59
C VAL A 153 8.34 -8.45 -11.50
N PHE A 154 9.43 -8.98 -10.98
CA PHE A 154 10.67 -8.23 -10.84
C PHE A 154 11.90 -9.09 -11.06
N GLY A 155 13.01 -8.41 -11.39
CA GLY A 155 14.33 -9.00 -11.46
C GLY A 155 15.39 -7.99 -11.05
N ARG A 156 16.40 -8.46 -10.32
CA ARG A 156 17.55 -7.66 -9.90
C ARG A 156 18.84 -8.45 -9.97
N ILE A 157 19.91 -7.79 -10.37
CA ILE A 157 21.26 -8.34 -10.39
C ILE A 157 22.21 -7.39 -9.66
N ARG A 158 23.21 -7.95 -9.03
CA ARG A 158 24.27 -7.22 -8.37
C ARG A 158 25.62 -7.88 -8.68
N LEU A 159 26.58 -7.06 -9.07
CA LEU A 159 27.96 -7.44 -9.29
C LEU A 159 28.85 -6.74 -8.26
N GLY A 160 29.70 -7.46 -7.60
CA GLY A 160 30.60 -7.00 -6.54
C GLY A 160 30.14 -7.53 -5.19
N GLY A 161 31.06 -8.15 -4.45
CA GLY A 161 30.90 -8.65 -3.10
C GLY A 161 30.98 -7.53 -2.05
N PRO A 162 31.45 -7.81 -0.83
CA PRO A 162 31.69 -6.80 0.20
C PRO A 162 32.86 -5.87 -0.14
N SER A 163 33.31 -5.89 -1.41
CA SER A 163 34.30 -4.95 -1.97
C SER A 163 33.80 -3.51 -1.96
N ARG A 164 34.72 -2.56 -2.12
CA ARG A 164 34.37 -1.13 -2.08
C ARG A 164 33.35 -0.71 -3.15
N TRP A 165 33.32 -1.38 -4.28
CA TRP A 165 32.42 -1.07 -5.40
C TRP A 165 31.44 -2.20 -5.66
N GLN A 166 30.18 -1.83 -5.82
CA GLN A 166 29.10 -2.72 -6.27
C GLN A 166 28.33 -2.05 -7.40
N LEU A 167 28.05 -2.78 -8.45
CA LEU A 167 27.15 -2.38 -9.53
C LEU A 167 25.86 -3.16 -9.39
N PHE A 168 24.74 -2.54 -9.65
CA PHE A 168 23.46 -3.22 -9.67
C PHE A 168 22.55 -2.71 -10.77
N ALA A 169 21.68 -3.58 -11.23
CA ALA A 169 20.60 -3.25 -12.15
C ALA A 169 19.36 -4.07 -11.78
N GLY A 170 18.21 -3.54 -12.06
CA GLY A 170 16.93 -4.20 -11.83
C GLY A 170 15.82 -3.64 -12.68
N GLY A 171 14.70 -4.31 -12.67
CA GLY A 171 13.47 -3.86 -13.30
C GLY A 171 12.29 -4.59 -12.76
N ASP A 172 11.14 -4.00 -12.91
CA ASP A 172 9.85 -4.56 -12.53
C ASP A 172 8.77 -4.20 -13.54
N ALA A 173 7.72 -5.00 -13.57
CA ALA A 173 6.50 -4.70 -14.27
C ALA A 173 5.31 -5.03 -13.37
N SER A 174 4.32 -4.15 -13.35
CA SER A 174 3.12 -4.35 -12.56
C SER A 174 1.86 -3.98 -13.35
N ARG A 175 0.78 -4.64 -12.97
CA ARG A 175 -0.57 -4.37 -13.45
C ARG A 175 -1.52 -4.33 -12.27
N ARG A 176 -2.29 -3.25 -12.18
CA ARG A 176 -3.40 -3.08 -11.25
C ARG A 176 -4.71 -3.03 -12.01
N SER A 177 -5.72 -3.70 -11.51
CA SER A 177 -7.06 -3.67 -12.09
C SER A 177 -8.13 -3.66 -11.00
N PHE A 178 -9.28 -3.06 -11.30
CA PHE A 178 -10.42 -2.91 -10.40
C PHE A 178 -11.63 -3.64 -10.95
N SER A 179 -12.45 -4.24 -10.06
CA SER A 179 -13.64 -5.01 -10.49
C SER A 179 -14.84 -4.16 -10.79
N ALA A 180 -14.98 -3.01 -10.14
CA ALA A 180 -16.11 -2.10 -10.36
C ALA A 180 -15.87 -1.22 -11.58
N SER A 181 -16.83 -1.15 -12.48
CA SER A 181 -16.69 -0.49 -13.79
C SER A 181 -16.37 1.01 -13.70
N ASN A 182 -16.90 1.69 -12.67
CA ASN A 182 -16.63 3.10 -12.38
C ASN A 182 -15.18 3.36 -11.92
N PHE A 183 -14.40 2.30 -11.63
CA PHE A 183 -12.99 2.37 -11.24
C PHE A 183 -12.02 1.86 -12.29
N HIS A 184 -12.48 1.43 -13.46
CA HIS A 184 -11.60 1.00 -14.54
C HIS A 184 -10.65 2.11 -15.02
N SER A 185 -11.01 3.38 -14.80
CA SER A 185 -10.10 4.50 -15.05
C SER A 185 -8.84 4.50 -14.18
N ASN A 186 -8.88 3.76 -13.06
CA ASN A 186 -7.74 3.56 -12.15
C ASN A 186 -6.93 2.30 -12.47
N ASP A 187 -7.34 1.53 -13.50
CA ASP A 187 -6.53 0.43 -14.01
C ASP A 187 -5.20 0.97 -14.49
N GLU A 188 -4.11 0.33 -14.10
CA GLU A 188 -2.76 0.80 -14.35
C GLU A 188 -1.88 -0.35 -14.84
N ARG A 189 -1.01 -0.05 -15.79
CA ARG A 189 0.09 -0.90 -16.21
C ARG A 189 1.36 -0.10 -16.20
N GLN A 190 2.38 -0.58 -15.52
CA GLN A 190 3.67 0.10 -15.49
C GLN A 190 4.82 -0.89 -15.56
N TRP A 191 5.95 -0.40 -16.01
CA TRP A 191 7.23 -1.07 -15.89
C TRP A 191 8.31 -0.06 -15.49
N SER A 192 9.29 -0.52 -14.75
CA SER A 192 10.43 0.29 -14.36
C SER A 192 11.74 -0.43 -14.62
N ALA A 193 12.80 0.34 -14.75
CA ALA A 193 14.17 -0.14 -14.77
C ALA A 193 15.03 0.80 -13.93
N ASN A 194 15.97 0.23 -13.21
CA ASN A 194 16.95 1.00 -12.44
C ASN A 194 18.34 0.41 -12.64
N ALA A 195 19.34 1.27 -12.52
CA ALA A 195 20.73 0.86 -12.50
C ALA A 195 21.53 1.84 -11.64
N GLY A 196 22.57 1.34 -11.00
CA GLY A 196 23.35 2.17 -10.12
C GLY A 196 24.63 1.56 -9.64
N THR A 197 25.32 2.33 -8.82
CA THR A 197 26.55 1.91 -8.16
C THR A 197 26.49 2.23 -6.68
N ARG A 198 27.16 1.43 -5.88
CA ARG A 198 27.40 1.68 -4.45
C ARG A 198 28.89 1.65 -4.19
N TYR A 199 29.34 2.50 -3.29
CA TYR A 199 30.70 2.57 -2.84
C TYR A 199 30.76 2.57 -1.32
N ALA A 200 31.34 1.52 -0.75
CA ALA A 200 31.58 1.40 0.68
C ALA A 200 32.91 2.05 1.04
N THR A 201 32.86 3.18 1.75
CA THR A 201 34.06 3.84 2.29
C THR A 201 34.58 3.10 3.53
N SER A 202 33.67 2.54 4.29
CA SER A 202 33.89 1.66 5.43
C SER A 202 32.76 0.63 5.52
N PRO A 203 32.83 -0.38 6.39
CA PRO A 203 31.70 -1.29 6.65
C PRO A 203 30.43 -0.55 7.09
N ASP A 204 30.58 0.61 7.71
CA ASP A 204 29.49 1.38 8.31
C ASP A 204 28.96 2.50 7.42
N LEU A 205 29.64 2.82 6.30
CA LEU A 205 29.27 3.95 5.45
C LEU A 205 29.34 3.59 3.97
N VAL A 206 28.17 3.59 3.34
CA VAL A 206 28.00 3.29 1.93
C VAL A 206 27.29 4.44 1.23
N PHE A 207 27.86 4.92 0.15
CA PHE A 207 27.23 5.88 -0.77
C PHE A 207 26.75 5.16 -2.02
N GLY A 208 25.72 5.70 -2.66
CA GLY A 208 25.23 5.17 -3.92
C GLY A 208 24.74 6.24 -4.85
N LEU A 209 24.70 5.91 -6.12
CA LEU A 209 24.06 6.69 -7.17
C LEU A 209 23.17 5.74 -7.98
N VAL A 210 21.90 6.12 -8.17
CA VAL A 210 20.89 5.29 -8.82
C VAL A 210 20.17 6.12 -9.87
N GLY A 211 20.09 5.62 -11.09
CA GLY A 211 19.19 6.12 -12.12
C GLY A 211 17.95 5.24 -12.20
N ASN A 212 16.79 5.85 -12.25
CA ASN A 212 15.51 5.15 -12.39
C ASN A 212 14.77 5.67 -13.63
N TYR A 213 14.11 4.75 -14.32
CA TYR A 213 13.22 5.03 -15.42
C TYR A 213 11.93 4.22 -15.23
N MET A 214 10.78 4.88 -15.29
CA MET A 214 9.46 4.25 -15.20
C MET A 214 8.58 4.75 -16.34
N ARG A 215 7.79 3.85 -16.89
CA ARG A 215 6.74 4.15 -17.87
C ARG A 215 5.49 3.38 -17.50
N GLY A 216 4.38 4.08 -17.50
CA GLY A 216 3.08 3.46 -17.26
C GLY A 216 1.99 4.04 -18.16
N GLU A 217 0.83 3.41 -18.10
CA GLU A 217 -0.38 3.85 -18.77
C GLU A 217 -1.60 3.53 -17.91
N PHE A 218 -2.58 4.41 -17.99
CA PHE A 218 -3.95 4.21 -17.56
C PHE A 218 -4.79 3.93 -18.80
N PRO A 219 -5.22 2.67 -19.04
CA PRO A 219 -5.82 2.29 -20.32
C PRO A 219 -7.25 2.87 -20.53
N HIS A 220 -7.95 3.26 -19.46
CA HIS A 220 -9.38 3.61 -19.47
C HIS A 220 -9.66 5.00 -18.92
N VAL A 221 -8.92 6.01 -19.33
CA VAL A 221 -9.17 7.40 -18.90
C VAL A 221 -10.34 8.00 -19.68
N THR A 222 -11.41 8.36 -18.98
CA THR A 222 -12.57 9.01 -19.62
C THR A 222 -12.27 10.47 -19.89
N VAL A 223 -12.30 10.87 -21.17
CA VAL A 223 -12.04 12.26 -21.61
C VAL A 223 -13.31 13.03 -21.98
N GLY A 224 -14.45 12.37 -21.97
CA GLY A 224 -15.74 12.97 -22.30
C GLY A 224 -16.82 11.92 -22.51
N SER A 225 -18.01 12.34 -22.92
CA SER A 225 -19.09 11.43 -23.31
C SER A 225 -19.78 11.92 -24.59
N PHE A 226 -20.16 11.01 -25.44
CA PHE A 226 -20.97 11.28 -26.64
C PHE A 226 -22.24 10.43 -26.61
N GLY A 227 -23.40 11.06 -26.61
CA GLY A 227 -24.68 10.36 -26.54
C GLY A 227 -24.86 9.55 -25.23
N GLY A 228 -24.21 9.95 -24.12
CA GLY A 228 -24.23 9.22 -22.84
C GLY A 228 -23.22 8.07 -22.75
N VAL A 229 -22.45 7.80 -23.80
CA VAL A 229 -21.40 6.77 -23.79
C VAL A 229 -20.06 7.43 -23.45
N PRO A 230 -19.30 6.98 -22.42
CA PRO A 230 -18.00 7.54 -22.10
C PRO A 230 -17.01 7.30 -23.24
N ILE A 231 -16.23 8.31 -23.57
CA ILE A 231 -15.11 8.22 -24.49
C ILE A 231 -13.86 7.97 -23.67
N GLU A 232 -13.31 6.76 -23.79
CA GLU A 232 -12.11 6.34 -23.05
C GLU A 232 -10.88 6.44 -23.96
N VAL A 233 -9.79 6.94 -23.41
CA VAL A 233 -8.48 6.98 -24.07
C VAL A 233 -7.40 6.48 -23.10
N ALA A 234 -6.35 5.90 -23.64
CA ALA A 234 -5.20 5.54 -22.83
C ALA A 234 -4.34 6.79 -22.54
N SER A 235 -4.07 7.04 -21.26
CA SER A 235 -3.14 8.10 -20.83
C SER A 235 -1.82 7.47 -20.40
N LYS A 236 -0.72 7.94 -20.97
CA LYS A 236 0.62 7.43 -20.68
C LYS A 236 1.39 8.44 -19.84
N PHE A 237 2.21 7.91 -18.94
CA PHE A 237 3.14 8.72 -18.16
C PHE A 237 4.54 8.12 -18.19
N ARG A 238 5.52 8.97 -17.92
CA ARG A 238 6.93 8.60 -17.88
C ARG A 238 7.62 9.37 -16.77
N THR A 239 8.39 8.65 -15.95
CA THR A 239 9.17 9.23 -14.85
C THR A 239 10.63 8.86 -15.02
N ARG A 240 11.52 9.81 -14.78
CA ARG A 240 12.97 9.63 -14.76
C ARG A 240 13.49 10.26 -13.48
N SER A 241 14.35 9.55 -12.76
CA SER A 241 15.05 10.14 -11.60
C SER A 241 16.52 9.75 -11.56
N VAL A 242 17.27 10.59 -10.87
CA VAL A 242 18.64 10.29 -10.45
C VAL A 242 18.70 10.60 -8.96
N ASP A 243 19.13 9.60 -8.17
CA ASP A 243 19.10 9.64 -6.72
C ASP A 243 20.48 9.32 -6.15
N GLY A 244 21.00 10.22 -5.30
CA GLY A 244 22.12 9.94 -4.42
C GLY A 244 21.60 9.25 -3.15
N THR A 245 22.27 8.20 -2.71
CA THR A 245 21.91 7.42 -1.52
C THR A 245 23.04 7.36 -0.52
N VAL A 246 22.73 7.31 0.76
CA VAL A 246 23.68 7.07 1.84
C VAL A 246 23.09 6.06 2.82
N GLN A 247 23.89 5.07 3.19
CA GLN A 247 23.60 4.14 4.27
C GLN A 247 24.70 4.30 5.31
N LEU A 248 24.31 4.60 6.56
CA LEU A 248 25.22 4.86 7.66
C LEU A 248 24.80 4.02 8.87
N GLN A 249 25.70 3.15 9.32
CA GLN A 249 25.64 2.48 10.60
C GLN A 249 26.35 3.35 11.63
N ALA A 250 25.62 4.33 12.20
CA ALA A 250 26.24 5.33 13.11
C ALA A 250 26.74 4.71 14.42
N SER A 251 26.15 3.57 14.82
CA SER A 251 26.60 2.73 15.95
C SER A 251 26.01 1.34 15.78
N GLY A 252 26.39 0.38 16.61
CA GLY A 252 25.79 -0.95 16.61
C GLY A 252 24.27 -0.96 16.85
N SER A 253 23.72 0.16 17.35
CA SER A 253 22.28 0.32 17.63
C SER A 253 21.58 1.36 16.74
N SER A 254 22.26 2.02 15.83
CA SER A 254 21.70 3.13 15.04
C SER A 254 22.07 3.01 13.57
N MET A 255 21.08 2.89 12.70
CA MET A 255 21.21 2.79 11.25
C MET A 255 20.38 3.88 10.58
N LEU A 256 20.97 4.54 9.62
CA LEU A 256 20.34 5.58 8.79
C LEU A 256 20.48 5.20 7.32
N ASP A 257 19.35 5.14 6.61
CA ASP A 257 19.28 5.06 5.16
C ASP A 257 18.63 6.34 4.63
N ALA A 258 19.31 7.05 3.75
CA ALA A 258 18.76 8.28 3.18
C ALA A 258 18.99 8.34 1.67
N SER A 259 18.10 9.03 0.98
CA SER A 259 18.25 9.34 -0.44
C SER A 259 17.77 10.76 -0.71
N VAL A 260 18.40 11.38 -1.70
CA VAL A 260 17.93 12.64 -2.30
C VAL A 260 18.15 12.57 -3.79
N GLY A 261 17.16 13.00 -4.55
CA GLY A 261 17.21 12.93 -5.98
C GLY A 261 16.38 13.99 -6.68
N TYR A 262 16.51 13.97 -7.99
CA TYR A 262 15.77 14.85 -8.88
C TYR A 262 14.96 14.01 -9.83
N THR A 263 13.64 14.28 -9.88
CA THR A 263 12.69 13.54 -10.69
C THR A 263 12.04 14.46 -11.73
N THR A 264 11.94 13.93 -12.93
CA THR A 264 11.19 14.52 -14.04
C THR A 264 10.07 13.59 -14.42
N GLN A 265 8.85 14.11 -14.49
CA GLN A 265 7.66 13.37 -14.86
C GLN A 265 6.94 14.04 -16.02
N THR A 266 6.53 13.26 -17.01
CA THR A 266 5.71 13.69 -18.15
C THR A 266 4.47 12.81 -18.23
N SER A 267 3.33 13.42 -18.57
CA SER A 267 2.08 12.71 -18.84
C SER A 267 1.45 13.25 -20.11
N ASP A 268 0.90 12.37 -20.93
CA ASP A 268 0.22 12.76 -22.17
C ASP A 268 -1.02 13.63 -21.89
N ALA A 269 -1.65 13.44 -20.72
CA ALA A 269 -2.82 14.21 -20.31
C ALA A 269 -2.51 15.66 -19.94
N LEU A 270 -1.29 15.95 -19.49
CA LEU A 270 -0.92 17.29 -18.98
C LEU A 270 -0.20 18.15 -19.99
N ALA A 271 0.32 17.56 -21.08
CA ALA A 271 1.20 18.25 -22.05
C ALA A 271 2.36 19.05 -21.38
N LYS A 272 2.62 18.82 -20.08
CA LYS A 272 3.56 19.57 -19.24
C LYS A 272 4.53 18.61 -18.54
N GLU A 273 5.77 18.98 -18.52
CA GLU A 273 6.81 18.32 -17.75
C GLU A 273 6.84 18.88 -16.32
N VAL A 274 6.76 17.99 -15.33
CA VAL A 274 6.87 18.37 -13.92
C VAL A 274 8.21 17.91 -13.37
N LYS A 275 8.88 18.82 -12.69
CA LYS A 275 10.22 18.64 -12.11
C LYS A 275 10.16 18.89 -10.61
N PHE A 276 10.70 17.97 -9.82
CA PHE A 276 10.73 18.12 -8.36
C PHE A 276 11.89 17.37 -7.72
N VAL A 277 12.24 17.79 -6.51
CA VAL A 277 13.19 17.07 -5.67
C VAL A 277 12.43 16.02 -4.87
N ASN A 278 12.82 14.76 -5.01
CA ASN A 278 12.40 13.64 -4.19
C ASN A 278 13.42 13.32 -3.11
N GLY A 279 13.05 12.55 -2.13
CA GLY A 279 13.96 12.06 -1.12
C GLY A 279 13.29 11.18 -0.08
N SER A 280 14.10 10.41 0.59
CA SER A 280 13.68 9.60 1.72
C SER A 280 14.73 9.54 2.80
N MET A 281 14.30 9.33 4.03
CA MET A 281 15.16 9.07 5.17
C MET A 281 14.48 8.01 6.05
N ASN A 282 15.19 6.95 6.38
CA ASN A 282 14.76 5.94 7.34
C ASN A 282 15.83 5.81 8.41
N TRP A 283 15.46 6.08 9.64
CA TRP A 283 16.34 5.92 10.79
C TRP A 283 15.77 4.84 11.70
N THR A 284 16.60 3.85 12.02
CA THR A 284 16.30 2.79 12.96
C THR A 284 17.26 2.89 14.13
N TRP A 285 16.70 2.93 15.34
CA TRP A 285 17.44 2.95 16.58
C TRP A 285 16.98 1.81 17.49
N THR A 286 17.91 0.91 17.81
CA THR A 286 17.67 -0.27 18.64
C THR A 286 18.74 -0.29 19.74
N PRO A 287 18.59 0.54 20.79
CA PRO A 287 19.54 0.57 21.91
C PRO A 287 19.54 -0.78 22.65
N PRO A 288 20.54 -1.05 23.51
CA PRO A 288 20.57 -2.24 24.36
C PRO A 288 19.47 -2.24 25.44
N SER A 289 18.37 -1.57 25.21
CA SER A 289 17.16 -1.48 26.03
C SER A 289 16.01 -2.16 25.31
N HIS A 290 14.86 -2.18 25.94
CA HIS A 290 13.65 -2.81 25.39
C HIS A 290 12.96 -2.02 24.28
N PHE A 291 13.57 -0.95 23.77
CA PHE A 291 12.97 -0.08 22.77
C PHE A 291 13.56 -0.32 21.37
N THR A 292 12.73 -0.24 20.37
CA THR A 292 13.12 -0.03 18.96
C THR A 292 12.32 1.14 18.41
N VAL A 293 13.01 2.13 17.86
CA VAL A 293 12.38 3.30 17.24
C VAL A 293 12.74 3.32 15.77
N LYS A 294 11.73 3.50 14.90
CA LYS A 294 11.90 3.70 13.46
C LYS A 294 11.23 4.98 13.05
N VAL A 295 11.98 5.86 12.41
CA VAL A 295 11.47 7.12 11.84
C VAL A 295 11.65 7.06 10.33
N GLY A 296 10.60 7.34 9.58
CA GLY A 296 10.62 7.43 8.13
C GLY A 296 10.15 8.81 7.68
N LEU A 297 10.89 9.42 6.77
CA LEU A 297 10.47 10.62 6.04
C LEU A 297 10.56 10.33 4.55
N LYS A 298 9.55 10.72 3.79
CA LYS A 298 9.55 10.52 2.33
C LYS A 298 8.88 11.71 1.65
N ARG A 299 9.51 12.16 0.58
CA ARG A 299 8.92 13.09 -0.38
C ARG A 299 8.95 12.43 -1.75
N SER A 300 7.78 12.19 -2.31
CA SER A 300 7.61 11.56 -3.63
C SER A 300 6.55 12.31 -4.43
N SER A 301 6.53 12.10 -5.73
CA SER A 301 5.33 12.41 -6.52
C SER A 301 4.61 11.12 -6.89
N ASP A 302 3.30 11.24 -6.97
CA ASP A 302 2.41 10.23 -7.53
C ASP A 302 1.68 10.83 -8.74
N VAL A 303 1.27 9.97 -9.67
CA VAL A 303 0.27 10.31 -10.68
C VAL A 303 -1.03 9.76 -10.16
N ASP A 304 -1.89 10.64 -9.69
CA ASP A 304 -3.24 10.23 -9.30
C ASP A 304 -4.13 10.09 -10.53
N THR A 305 -5.02 9.12 -10.47
CA THR A 305 -5.92 8.75 -11.54
C THR A 305 -7.29 9.36 -11.39
N THR A 306 -8.02 9.35 -12.48
CA THR A 306 -9.38 9.83 -12.64
C THR A 306 -10.38 9.10 -11.76
N THR A 307 -11.31 9.84 -11.20
CA THR A 307 -12.57 9.32 -10.67
C THR A 307 -13.77 9.81 -11.45
N THR A 308 -14.77 8.94 -11.54
CA THR A 308 -16.05 9.28 -12.16
C THR A 308 -17.09 9.38 -11.06
N ALA A 309 -17.66 10.57 -10.86
CA ALA A 309 -18.83 10.75 -10.03
C ALA A 309 -20.11 10.74 -10.89
N VAL A 310 -21.20 10.22 -10.38
CA VAL A 310 -22.51 10.24 -11.03
C VAL A 310 -23.46 11.06 -10.17
N ASN A 311 -23.94 12.17 -10.69
CA ASN A 311 -24.96 12.97 -10.04
C ASN A 311 -26.17 13.16 -10.96
N ASN A 312 -27.40 12.86 -10.50
CA ASN A 312 -28.64 12.94 -11.27
C ASN A 312 -28.59 12.28 -12.66
N GLY A 313 -27.87 11.15 -12.78
CA GLY A 313 -27.70 10.45 -14.06
C GLY A 313 -26.66 11.08 -14.99
N VAL A 314 -26.02 12.17 -14.61
CA VAL A 314 -24.91 12.78 -15.33
C VAL A 314 -23.60 12.28 -14.73
N ARG A 315 -22.75 11.70 -15.55
CA ARG A 315 -21.40 11.28 -15.14
C ARG A 315 -20.47 12.49 -15.22
N TYR A 316 -19.89 12.83 -14.11
CA TYR A 316 -18.79 13.78 -14.03
C TYR A 316 -17.50 12.96 -14.06
N SER A 317 -16.68 13.16 -15.06
CA SER A 317 -15.35 12.58 -15.13
C SER A 317 -14.36 13.64 -14.70
N ASN A 318 -13.77 13.46 -13.53
CA ASN A 318 -12.68 14.30 -13.06
C ASN A 318 -11.37 13.63 -13.44
N ASN A 319 -10.70 14.12 -14.44
CA ASN A 319 -9.38 13.68 -14.82
C ASN A 319 -8.36 14.34 -13.88
N LEU A 320 -8.11 13.73 -12.73
CA LEU A 320 -7.03 14.12 -11.83
C LEU A 320 -5.65 13.65 -12.35
N ASN A 321 -5.42 13.72 -13.65
CA ASN A 321 -4.12 13.38 -14.24
C ASN A 321 -3.08 14.48 -13.92
N GLY A 322 -3.09 14.96 -12.66
CA GLY A 322 -2.14 15.94 -12.17
C GLY A 322 -1.06 15.28 -11.32
N PRO A 323 0.17 15.81 -11.36
CA PRO A 323 1.19 15.39 -10.43
C PRO A 323 0.80 15.81 -9.02
N SER A 324 0.79 14.87 -8.10
CA SER A 324 0.70 15.18 -6.68
C SER A 324 2.07 15.03 -6.03
N ILE A 325 2.39 15.93 -5.10
CA ILE A 325 3.58 15.81 -4.25
C ILE A 325 3.12 15.37 -2.87
N ASN A 326 3.59 14.20 -2.46
CA ASN A 326 3.29 13.65 -1.15
C ASN A 326 4.51 13.75 -0.23
N ASN A 327 4.33 14.39 0.94
CA ASN A 327 5.29 14.38 2.02
C ASN A 327 4.73 13.49 3.13
N LEU A 328 5.45 12.44 3.47
CA LEU A 328 5.06 11.42 4.45
C LEU A 328 6.07 11.41 5.59
N ALA A 329 5.58 11.42 6.82
CA ALA A 329 6.35 11.16 8.03
C ALA A 329 5.76 9.94 8.74
N LEU A 330 6.62 9.03 9.19
CA LEU A 330 6.28 7.80 9.87
C LEU A 330 7.08 7.71 11.17
N LEU A 331 6.43 7.26 12.23
CA LEU A 331 7.06 6.91 13.50
C LEU A 331 6.53 5.55 13.94
N ASN A 332 7.42 4.62 14.23
CA ASN A 332 7.07 3.34 14.85
C ASN A 332 7.95 3.14 16.07
N VAL A 333 7.35 2.82 17.19
CA VAL A 333 8.02 2.52 18.45
C VAL A 333 7.54 1.16 18.94
N THR A 334 8.46 0.24 19.13
CA THR A 334 8.20 -1.06 19.76
C THR A 334 8.88 -1.09 21.12
N TYR A 335 8.15 -1.47 22.15
CA TYR A 335 8.64 -1.68 23.48
C TYR A 335 8.45 -3.15 23.91
N ALA A 336 9.54 -3.88 24.09
CA ALA A 336 9.52 -5.26 24.61
C ALA A 336 9.29 -5.22 26.13
N LEU A 337 8.02 -5.27 26.54
CA LEU A 337 7.63 -5.25 27.96
C LEU A 337 8.13 -6.51 28.69
N THR A 338 8.01 -7.65 28.02
CA THR A 338 8.55 -8.95 28.48
C THR A 338 9.02 -9.75 27.25
N ALA A 339 9.65 -10.92 27.47
CA ALA A 339 10.00 -11.83 26.38
C ALA A 339 8.79 -12.31 25.55
N LYS A 340 7.56 -12.14 26.06
CA LYS A 340 6.32 -12.58 25.41
C LYS A 340 5.37 -11.45 25.05
N VAL A 341 5.61 -10.24 25.50
CA VAL A 341 4.70 -9.09 25.31
C VAL A 341 5.46 -7.91 24.73
N ASN A 342 5.04 -7.47 23.58
CA ASN A 342 5.49 -6.23 22.97
C ASN A 342 4.34 -5.22 22.91
N LEU A 343 4.67 -3.96 23.13
CA LEU A 343 3.77 -2.82 22.90
C LEU A 343 4.28 -2.07 21.69
N ASP A 344 3.40 -1.82 20.73
CA ASP A 344 3.72 -1.13 19.51
C ASP A 344 2.89 0.15 19.39
N ALA A 345 3.55 1.25 19.08
CA ALA A 345 2.93 2.51 18.76
C ALA A 345 3.36 2.95 17.36
N SER A 346 2.41 3.29 16.52
CA SER A 346 2.69 3.85 15.21
C SER A 346 1.95 5.17 15.00
N ALA A 347 2.60 6.11 14.34
CA ALA A 347 2.01 7.37 13.92
C ALA A 347 2.42 7.65 12.49
N SER A 348 1.52 8.21 11.69
CA SER A 348 1.84 8.70 10.36
C SER A 348 1.20 10.05 10.11
N TYR A 349 1.90 10.86 9.31
CA TYR A 349 1.40 12.13 8.79
C TYR A 349 1.71 12.20 7.31
N SER A 350 0.69 12.36 6.48
CA SER A 350 0.81 12.55 5.04
C SER A 350 0.24 13.91 4.66
N HIS A 351 0.99 14.67 3.88
CA HIS A 351 0.55 15.93 3.30
C HIS A 351 0.73 15.85 1.79
N ARG A 352 -0.39 15.69 1.09
CA ARG A 352 -0.43 15.61 -0.38
C ARG A 352 -0.91 16.93 -0.94
N LYS A 353 -0.12 17.48 -1.85
CA LYS A 353 -0.44 18.69 -2.60
C LYS A 353 -0.70 18.32 -4.04
N TYR A 354 -1.86 18.69 -4.53
CA TYR A 354 -2.26 18.62 -5.92
C TYR A 354 -2.02 19.98 -6.58
N ALA A 355 -1.47 19.98 -7.79
CA ALA A 355 -1.23 21.21 -8.54
C ALA A 355 -1.70 21.01 -9.97
N ASP A 356 -2.34 22.05 -10.53
CA ASP A 356 -2.82 22.08 -11.91
C ASP A 356 -3.76 20.88 -12.25
N VAL A 357 -4.58 20.44 -11.30
CA VAL A 357 -5.55 19.36 -11.53
C VAL A 357 -6.65 19.86 -12.46
N SER A 358 -6.81 19.19 -13.59
CA SER A 358 -7.87 19.53 -14.55
C SER A 358 -9.20 18.92 -14.12
N VAL A 359 -10.18 19.77 -13.88
CA VAL A 359 -11.54 19.38 -13.52
C VAL A 359 -12.50 19.89 -14.56
N PHE A 360 -13.39 19.03 -15.06
CA PHE A 360 -14.42 19.46 -15.97
C PHE A 360 -15.57 20.14 -15.21
N ASP A 361 -15.69 21.46 -15.33
CA ASP A 361 -16.82 22.21 -14.79
C ASP A 361 -18.01 22.11 -15.73
N THR A 362 -19.05 21.39 -15.30
CA THR A 362 -20.28 21.18 -16.10
C THR A 362 -21.12 22.45 -16.24
N GLY A 363 -21.00 23.39 -15.31
CA GLY A 363 -21.68 24.68 -15.38
C GLY A 363 -21.08 25.60 -16.43
N LEU A 364 -19.77 25.51 -16.64
CA LEU A 364 -19.03 26.30 -17.61
C LEU A 364 -18.76 25.53 -18.92
N GLY A 365 -18.96 24.20 -18.95
CA GLY A 365 -18.69 23.34 -20.11
C GLY A 365 -17.21 23.28 -20.49
N GLN A 366 -16.30 23.56 -19.56
CA GLN A 366 -14.87 23.63 -19.82
C GLN A 366 -14.05 23.03 -18.65
N ASN A 367 -12.81 22.67 -18.95
CA ASN A 367 -11.87 22.26 -17.92
C ASN A 367 -11.35 23.46 -17.12
N VAL A 368 -11.40 23.35 -15.80
CA VAL A 368 -10.84 24.32 -14.85
C VAL A 368 -9.66 23.67 -14.15
N LEU A 369 -8.55 24.38 -14.04
CA LEU A 369 -7.41 23.92 -13.26
C LEU A 369 -7.61 24.29 -11.78
N VAL A 370 -7.47 23.32 -10.89
CA VAL A 370 -7.61 23.53 -9.46
C VAL A 370 -6.38 23.01 -8.72
N ASP A 371 -6.02 23.75 -7.69
CA ASP A 371 -5.00 23.37 -6.73
C ASP A 371 -5.68 22.98 -5.42
N GLY A 372 -5.06 22.06 -4.69
CA GLY A 372 -5.60 21.73 -3.38
C GLY A 372 -4.67 20.83 -2.57
N THR A 373 -5.05 20.60 -1.33
CA THR A 373 -4.26 19.82 -0.39
C THR A 373 -5.13 18.83 0.40
N VAL A 374 -4.56 17.67 0.64
CA VAL A 374 -5.13 16.65 1.52
C VAL A 374 -4.11 16.28 2.58
N ARG A 375 -4.52 16.25 3.85
CA ARG A 375 -3.69 15.85 4.99
C ARG A 375 -4.31 14.65 5.66
N THR A 376 -3.52 13.62 5.90
CA THR A 376 -3.95 12.44 6.65
C THR A 376 -3.05 12.25 7.85
N THR A 377 -3.63 12.09 9.02
CA THR A 377 -2.93 11.75 10.25
C THR A 377 -3.48 10.44 10.77
N SER A 378 -2.64 9.48 11.07
CA SER A 378 -3.04 8.25 11.71
C SER A 378 -2.20 7.96 12.94
N PHE A 379 -2.81 7.29 13.91
CA PHE A 379 -2.18 6.81 15.11
C PHE A 379 -2.76 5.44 15.45
N PHE A 380 -1.91 4.50 15.85
CA PHE A 380 -2.33 3.16 16.26
C PHE A 380 -1.45 2.65 17.41
N LEU A 381 -2.09 2.10 18.43
CA LEU A 381 -1.45 1.42 19.56
C LEU A 381 -1.86 -0.05 19.55
N SER A 382 -0.93 -0.96 19.78
CA SER A 382 -1.23 -2.38 19.92
C SER A 382 -0.35 -3.04 20.97
N ALA A 383 -0.89 -4.12 21.53
CA ALA A 383 -0.17 -5.08 22.36
C ALA A 383 -0.13 -6.40 21.62
N HIS A 384 1.06 -6.94 21.47
CA HIS A 384 1.33 -8.26 20.90
C HIS A 384 1.74 -9.21 22.02
N TYR A 385 1.04 -10.32 22.16
CA TYR A 385 1.30 -11.36 23.15
C TYR A 385 1.53 -12.71 22.48
N GLN A 386 2.68 -13.31 22.74
CA GLN A 386 3.09 -14.61 22.22
C GLN A 386 3.18 -15.63 23.37
N PRO A 387 2.05 -16.26 23.74
CA PRO A 387 2.01 -17.22 24.85
C PRO A 387 2.88 -18.46 24.58
N THR A 388 2.91 -18.93 23.34
CA THR A 388 3.71 -20.06 22.87
C THR A 388 4.49 -19.66 21.60
N ARG A 389 5.37 -20.53 21.12
CA ARG A 389 6.10 -20.31 19.85
C ARG A 389 5.17 -20.29 18.62
N THR A 390 4.03 -20.95 18.73
CA THR A 390 3.10 -21.15 17.62
C THR A 390 1.87 -20.25 17.70
N THR A 391 1.62 -19.55 18.80
CA THR A 391 0.39 -18.76 19.00
C THR A 391 0.73 -17.29 19.17
N ASP A 392 0.07 -16.43 18.40
CA ASP A 392 0.18 -14.99 18.46
C ASP A 392 -1.19 -14.36 18.71
N LEU A 393 -1.25 -13.45 19.67
CA LEU A 393 -2.43 -12.61 19.94
C LEU A 393 -2.02 -11.14 19.84
N THR A 394 -2.72 -10.37 19.04
CA THR A 394 -2.46 -8.93 18.89
C THR A 394 -3.76 -8.17 18.99
N CYS A 395 -3.87 -7.24 19.95
CA CYS A 395 -5.01 -6.34 20.04
C CYS A 395 -4.53 -4.90 20.01
N GLY A 396 -5.29 -4.02 19.35
CA GLY A 396 -4.92 -2.62 19.24
C GLY A 396 -6.10 -1.73 18.87
N ALA A 397 -5.86 -0.45 19.04
CA ALA A 397 -6.81 0.60 18.67
C ALA A 397 -6.08 1.76 18.01
N GLY A 398 -6.76 2.44 17.11
CA GLY A 398 -6.20 3.56 16.37
C GLY A 398 -7.26 4.52 15.89
N ARG A 399 -6.76 5.63 15.39
CA ARG A 399 -7.58 6.66 14.75
C ARG A 399 -6.86 7.18 13.52
N GLU A 400 -7.62 7.34 12.46
CA GLU A 400 -7.21 8.04 11.25
C GLU A 400 -8.13 9.22 11.01
N VAL A 401 -7.53 10.36 10.64
CA VAL A 401 -8.25 11.58 10.30
C VAL A 401 -7.66 12.13 9.02
N ARG A 402 -8.53 12.36 8.04
CA ARG A 402 -8.19 12.96 6.76
C ARG A 402 -8.91 14.29 6.62
N HIS A 403 -8.19 15.32 6.23
CA HIS A 403 -8.72 16.65 5.94
C HIS A 403 -8.32 17.08 4.54
N GLY A 404 -9.32 17.31 3.68
CA GLY A 404 -9.17 18.08 2.44
C GLY A 404 -9.34 19.57 2.73
N ASP A 405 -8.73 20.43 1.91
CA ASP A 405 -9.06 21.85 1.90
C ASP A 405 -10.46 22.10 1.29
N ALA A 406 -10.84 23.36 1.09
CA ALA A 406 -12.18 23.70 0.55
C ALA A 406 -12.47 23.04 -0.82
N THR A 407 -11.45 22.85 -1.63
CA THR A 407 -11.54 22.19 -2.95
C THR A 407 -11.74 20.67 -2.81
N PHE A 408 -11.11 20.07 -1.82
CA PHE A 408 -11.12 18.64 -1.54
C PHE A 408 -11.87 18.29 -0.24
N ALA A 409 -12.84 19.09 0.17
CA ALA A 409 -13.58 18.90 1.43
C ALA A 409 -14.32 17.55 1.50
N ALA A 410 -14.77 17.03 0.36
CA ALA A 410 -15.43 15.73 0.25
C ALA A 410 -14.53 14.55 0.65
N PHE A 411 -13.22 14.75 0.73
CA PHE A 411 -12.26 13.74 1.17
C PHE A 411 -12.03 13.68 2.67
N SER A 412 -12.65 14.59 3.42
CA SER A 412 -12.47 14.65 4.86
C SER A 412 -13.27 13.55 5.53
N TYR A 413 -12.60 12.74 6.33
CA TYR A 413 -13.23 11.71 7.16
C TYR A 413 -12.46 11.50 8.45
N ALA A 414 -13.11 10.84 9.41
CA ALA A 414 -12.47 10.29 10.59
C ALA A 414 -12.89 8.83 10.77
N ASP A 415 -11.93 7.97 11.10
CA ASP A 415 -12.18 6.59 11.45
C ASP A 415 -11.48 6.22 12.76
N ASN A 416 -12.19 5.50 13.64
CA ASN A 416 -11.64 4.87 14.82
C ASN A 416 -11.71 3.36 14.62
N THR A 417 -10.57 2.71 14.73
CA THR A 417 -10.43 1.27 14.54
C THR A 417 -10.04 0.60 15.84
N VAL A 418 -10.71 -0.50 16.17
CA VAL A 418 -10.29 -1.46 17.21
C VAL A 418 -10.18 -2.81 16.55
N ARG A 419 -9.07 -3.52 16.73
CA ARG A 419 -8.88 -4.86 16.18
C ARG A 419 -8.17 -5.79 17.13
N CYS A 420 -8.55 -7.07 17.10
CA CYS A 420 -7.83 -8.16 17.71
C CYS A 420 -7.58 -9.26 16.67
N VAL A 421 -6.39 -9.79 16.67
CA VAL A 421 -5.93 -10.88 15.80
C VAL A 421 -5.49 -12.03 16.67
N ALA A 422 -5.98 -13.23 16.39
CA ALA A 422 -5.45 -14.48 16.91
C ALA A 422 -4.87 -15.29 15.76
N ALA A 423 -3.66 -15.78 15.89
CA ALA A 423 -3.00 -16.58 14.87
C ALA A 423 -2.31 -17.81 15.47
N ILE A 424 -2.33 -18.89 14.71
CA ILE A 424 -1.64 -20.15 15.02
C ILE A 424 -0.74 -20.49 13.83
N ARG A 425 0.53 -20.83 14.12
CA ARG A 425 1.51 -21.31 13.15
C ARG A 425 1.77 -22.80 13.35
N PHE A 426 1.97 -23.47 12.25
CA PHE A 426 2.36 -24.88 12.17
C PHE A 426 3.66 -24.93 11.33
N GLU A 427 4.73 -25.43 11.93
CA GLU A 427 6.07 -25.61 11.34
C GLU A 427 6.43 -27.09 11.32
#